data_0ae74744ca7803b3a305785074e92674
#
_entry.id   0ae74744ca7803b3a305785074e92674
#
_cell.length_a   1.000
_cell.length_b   1.000
_cell.length_c   1.000
_cell.angle_alpha   90.00
_cell.angle_beta   90.00
_cell.angle_gamma   90.00
#
_symmetry.space_group_name_H-M   'P 1'
#
loop_
_entity.id
_entity.type
_entity.pdbx_description
1 polymer ?
#
loop_
_entity_poly.entity_id
_entity_poly.type
_entity_poly.pdbx_seq_one_letter_code
_entity_poly.pdbx_strand_id
1 'polypeptide(L)'
;DPDLSIRLKEMGYHLHLIPEAFVFHKRRITLESFYTQVNKFGQARPILNKWHPRSKRLTYWFPTFFTLGLLLSSVLSVIGFHWFLACYGLYFLVAMIGAFRASNNIIVAFLVLPAIAIQFFVCGFGFLKATLKLGLSSKNETQLFPNLFFRAQ
;
A
#
# COMPACT_ATOMS: atom_id res chain seq x y z
N ASP A 1 1.25 12.60 -9.87
CA ASP A 1 2.43 11.80 -10.20
C ASP A 1 3.52 12.05 -9.15
N PRO A 2 3.84 11.05 -8.29
CA PRO A 2 4.84 11.22 -7.23
C PRO A 2 6.25 11.51 -7.77
N ASP A 3 6.65 10.93 -8.90
CA ASP A 3 7.95 11.14 -9.52
C ASP A 3 8.13 12.61 -9.94
N LEU A 4 7.14 13.15 -10.66
CA LEU A 4 7.15 14.55 -11.08
C LEU A 4 7.26 15.50 -9.88
N SER A 5 6.49 15.24 -8.83
CA SER A 5 6.51 16.08 -7.62
C SER A 5 7.86 16.05 -6.90
N ILE A 6 8.54 14.88 -6.87
CA ILE A 6 9.86 14.77 -6.27
C ILE A 6 10.89 15.55 -7.11
N ARG A 7 10.89 15.38 -8.43
CA ARG A 7 11.81 16.08 -9.33
C ARG A 7 11.65 17.59 -9.28
N LEU A 8 10.41 18.08 -9.26
CA LEU A 8 10.16 19.52 -9.12
C LEU A 8 10.74 20.08 -7.82
N LYS A 9 10.57 19.33 -6.69
CA LYS A 9 11.17 19.74 -5.41
C LYS A 9 12.70 19.70 -5.44
N GLU A 10 13.30 18.70 -6.08
CA GLU A 10 14.76 18.60 -6.24
C GLU A 10 15.33 19.73 -7.10
N MET A 11 14.54 20.25 -8.04
CA MET A 11 14.89 21.44 -8.84
C MET A 11 14.66 22.78 -8.10
N GLY A 12 14.22 22.75 -6.83
CA GLY A 12 13.98 23.94 -6.01
C GLY A 12 12.58 24.55 -6.14
N TYR A 13 11.67 23.93 -6.89
CA TYR A 13 10.29 24.43 -7.00
C TYR A 13 9.47 24.08 -5.76
N HIS A 14 8.58 24.99 -5.38
CA HIS A 14 7.61 24.76 -4.32
C HIS A 14 6.29 24.28 -4.92
N LEU A 15 5.68 23.25 -4.29
CA LEU A 15 4.37 22.75 -4.68
C LEU A 15 3.33 23.34 -3.74
N HIS A 16 2.33 24.03 -4.31
CA HIS A 16 1.20 24.59 -3.57
C HIS A 16 -0.07 23.86 -3.95
N LEU A 17 -0.94 23.64 -2.94
CA LEU A 17 -2.30 23.20 -3.15
C LEU A 17 -3.17 24.44 -3.42
N ILE A 18 -3.90 24.41 -4.53
CA ILE A 18 -4.88 25.45 -4.88
C ILE A 18 -6.27 24.86 -4.58
N PRO A 19 -6.95 25.26 -3.48
CA PRO A 19 -8.21 24.63 -3.06
C PRO A 19 -9.33 24.79 -4.08
N GLU A 20 -9.31 25.90 -4.85
CA GLU A 20 -10.32 26.23 -5.86
C GLU A 20 -10.14 25.41 -7.15
N ALA A 21 -8.94 24.89 -7.40
CA ALA A 21 -8.64 24.06 -8.56
C ALA A 21 -8.88 22.57 -8.24
N PHE A 22 -10.11 22.13 -8.36
CA PHE A 22 -10.48 20.73 -8.11
C PHE A 22 -11.09 20.08 -9.34
N VAL A 23 -10.95 18.74 -9.40
CA VAL A 23 -11.55 17.91 -10.45
C VAL A 23 -12.36 16.80 -9.83
N PHE A 24 -13.49 16.47 -10.44
CA PHE A 24 -14.27 15.31 -10.07
C PHE A 24 -13.59 14.04 -10.64
N HIS A 25 -13.13 13.18 -9.74
CA HIS A 25 -12.51 11.93 -10.14
C HIS A 25 -13.39 10.75 -9.75
N LYS A 26 -13.84 9.97 -10.74
CA LYS A 26 -14.60 8.74 -10.50
C LYS A 26 -13.68 7.70 -9.86
N ARG A 27 -13.96 7.38 -8.60
CA ARG A 27 -13.18 6.36 -7.86
C ARG A 27 -13.46 4.96 -8.44
N ARG A 28 -12.50 4.07 -8.26
CA ARG A 28 -12.68 2.65 -8.55
C ARG A 28 -13.60 2.04 -7.49
N ILE A 29 -14.68 1.41 -7.95
CA ILE A 29 -15.77 0.92 -7.09
C ILE A 29 -15.74 -0.60 -6.88
N THR A 30 -14.85 -1.34 -7.58
CA THR A 30 -14.74 -2.78 -7.43
C THR A 30 -13.50 -3.17 -6.63
N LEU A 31 -13.59 -4.25 -5.83
CA LEU A 31 -12.45 -4.77 -5.08
C LEU A 31 -11.30 -5.21 -6.00
N GLU A 32 -11.60 -5.72 -7.20
CA GLU A 32 -10.60 -6.11 -8.19
C GLU A 32 -9.79 -4.91 -8.69
N SER A 33 -10.47 -3.82 -9.04
CA SER A 33 -9.79 -2.60 -9.48
C SER A 33 -8.99 -1.95 -8.35
N PHE A 34 -9.47 -2.06 -7.10
CA PHE A 34 -8.75 -1.63 -5.90
C PHE A 34 -7.50 -2.50 -5.67
N TYR A 35 -7.64 -3.83 -5.74
CA TYR A 35 -6.53 -4.77 -5.67
C TYR A 35 -5.42 -4.43 -6.68
N THR A 36 -5.80 -4.27 -7.94
CA THR A 36 -4.86 -3.94 -9.03
C THR A 36 -4.12 -2.63 -8.76
N GLN A 37 -4.82 -1.61 -8.27
CA GLN A 37 -4.24 -0.32 -7.92
C GLN A 37 -3.25 -0.44 -6.76
N VAL A 38 -3.65 -1.11 -5.69
CA VAL A 38 -2.82 -1.28 -4.47
C VAL A 38 -1.55 -2.08 -4.79
N ASN A 39 -1.68 -3.13 -5.63
CA ASN A 39 -0.53 -3.91 -6.09
C ASN A 39 0.48 -3.05 -6.88
N LYS A 40 -0.03 -2.23 -7.82
CA LYS A 40 0.82 -1.29 -8.57
C LYS A 40 1.51 -0.29 -7.65
N PHE A 41 0.83 0.25 -6.65
CA PHE A 41 1.43 1.17 -5.67
C PHE A 41 2.52 0.49 -4.84
N GLY A 42 2.28 -0.74 -4.37
CA GLY A 42 3.28 -1.52 -3.66
C GLY A 42 4.55 -1.72 -4.49
N GLN A 43 4.40 -2.07 -5.78
CA GLN A 43 5.53 -2.30 -6.68
C GLN A 43 6.24 -1.01 -7.12
N ALA A 44 5.50 0.08 -7.33
CA ALA A 44 6.06 1.35 -7.80
C ALA A 44 6.94 2.04 -6.75
N ARG A 45 6.63 1.88 -5.45
CA ARG A 45 7.36 2.59 -4.40
C ARG A 45 8.84 2.22 -4.29
N PRO A 46 9.26 0.93 -4.35
CA PRO A 46 10.67 0.56 -4.40
C PRO A 46 11.42 1.14 -5.60
N ILE A 47 10.76 1.25 -6.76
CA ILE A 47 11.32 1.88 -7.96
C ILE A 47 11.59 3.36 -7.70
N LEU A 48 10.60 4.08 -7.18
CA LEU A 48 10.77 5.49 -6.78
C LEU A 48 11.86 5.67 -5.72
N ASN A 49 11.96 4.75 -4.76
CA ASN A 49 13.02 4.77 -3.76
C ASN A 49 14.42 4.56 -4.37
N LYS A 50 14.53 3.83 -5.47
CA LYS A 50 15.78 3.64 -6.21
C LYS A 50 16.15 4.89 -7.00
N TRP A 51 15.19 5.50 -7.68
CA TRP A 51 15.40 6.72 -8.45
C TRP A 51 15.67 7.96 -7.58
N HIS A 52 14.96 8.04 -6.43
CA HIS A 52 15.03 9.17 -5.50
C HIS A 52 15.41 8.68 -4.09
N PRO A 53 16.70 8.39 -3.82
CA PRO A 53 17.15 7.86 -2.53
C PRO A 53 16.80 8.75 -1.34
N ARG A 54 16.77 10.08 -1.53
CA ARG A 54 16.39 11.06 -0.49
C ARG A 54 14.91 11.00 -0.11
N SER A 55 14.05 10.40 -0.93
CA SER A 55 12.61 10.24 -0.65
C SER A 55 12.28 8.96 0.12
N LYS A 56 13.27 8.12 0.45
CA LYS A 56 13.07 6.89 1.22
C LYS A 56 12.56 7.21 2.62
N ARG A 57 11.53 6.47 3.06
CA ARG A 57 11.01 6.53 4.43
C ARG A 57 10.76 5.13 4.94
N LEU A 58 11.04 4.90 6.23
CA LEU A 58 10.78 3.62 6.88
C LEU A 58 9.28 3.25 6.87
N THR A 59 8.41 4.26 6.90
CA THR A 59 6.96 4.10 6.87
C THR A 59 6.44 3.34 5.64
N TYR A 60 7.20 3.30 4.54
CA TYR A 60 6.81 2.53 3.36
C TYR A 60 6.91 1.01 3.55
N TRP A 61 7.65 0.58 4.57
CA TRP A 61 7.72 -0.83 4.98
C TRP A 61 6.55 -1.26 5.85
N PHE A 62 5.74 -0.32 6.34
CA PHE A 62 4.66 -0.63 7.27
C PHE A 62 3.70 -1.72 6.77
N PRO A 63 3.20 -1.70 5.50
CA PRO A 63 2.35 -2.77 5.00
C PRO A 63 3.04 -4.15 5.01
N THR A 64 4.33 -4.18 4.69
CA THR A 64 5.12 -5.42 4.72
C THR A 64 5.28 -5.93 6.15
N PHE A 65 5.66 -5.07 7.09
CA PHE A 65 5.80 -5.45 8.50
C PHE A 65 4.48 -5.86 9.13
N PHE A 66 3.39 -5.18 8.79
CA PHE A 66 2.05 -5.57 9.22
C PHE A 66 1.70 -6.98 8.77
N THR A 67 1.93 -7.28 7.48
CA THR A 67 1.64 -8.59 6.90
C THR A 67 2.51 -9.69 7.51
N LEU A 68 3.82 -9.49 7.60
CA LEU A 68 4.74 -10.46 8.20
C LEU A 68 4.47 -10.65 9.69
N GLY A 69 4.15 -9.57 10.40
CA GLY A 69 3.78 -9.60 11.80
C GLY A 69 2.51 -10.41 12.05
N LEU A 70 1.47 -10.26 11.21
CA LEU A 70 0.26 -11.05 11.31
C LEU A 70 0.53 -12.54 11.04
N LEU A 71 1.32 -12.86 10.02
CA LEU A 71 1.71 -14.24 9.74
C LEU A 71 2.48 -14.85 10.92
N LEU A 72 3.46 -14.13 11.45
CA LEU A 72 4.23 -14.57 12.61
C LEU A 72 3.33 -14.74 13.84
N SER A 73 2.43 -13.80 14.11
CA SER A 73 1.47 -13.86 15.21
C SER A 73 0.55 -15.08 15.10
N SER A 74 0.16 -15.45 13.87
CA SER A 74 -0.65 -16.64 13.62
C SER A 74 0.14 -17.92 13.96
N VAL A 75 1.40 -18.00 13.57
CA VAL A 75 2.29 -19.14 13.92
C VAL A 75 2.53 -19.20 15.42
N LEU A 76 2.84 -18.08 16.07
CA LEU A 76 3.05 -17.99 17.50
C LEU A 76 1.80 -18.38 18.30
N SER A 77 0.62 -18.10 17.78
CA SER A 77 -0.65 -18.49 18.42
C SER A 77 -0.80 -20.02 18.49
N VAL A 78 -0.29 -20.77 17.51
CA VAL A 78 -0.34 -22.26 17.55
C VAL A 78 0.49 -22.83 18.71
N ILE A 79 1.58 -22.15 19.10
CA ILE A 79 2.46 -22.56 20.21
C ILE A 79 2.12 -21.88 21.54
N GLY A 80 0.93 -21.27 21.64
CA GLY A 80 0.36 -20.73 22.89
C GLY A 80 0.51 -19.21 23.09
N PHE A 81 1.19 -18.46 22.21
CA PHE A 81 1.34 -16.99 22.31
C PHE A 81 0.19 -16.25 21.59
N HIS A 82 -1.02 -16.32 22.15
CA HIS A 82 -2.23 -15.76 21.53
C HIS A 82 -2.31 -14.22 21.56
N TRP A 83 -1.57 -13.57 22.46
CA TRP A 83 -1.65 -12.12 22.69
C TRP A 83 -1.34 -11.28 21.43
N PHE A 84 -0.36 -11.71 20.66
CA PHE A 84 0.00 -10.99 19.43
C PHE A 84 -1.14 -11.02 18.41
N LEU A 85 -1.78 -12.19 18.24
CA LEU A 85 -2.92 -12.31 17.33
C LEU A 85 -4.15 -11.55 17.86
N ALA A 86 -4.35 -11.51 19.18
CA ALA A 86 -5.41 -10.72 19.80
C ALA A 86 -5.27 -9.22 19.53
N CYS A 87 -4.04 -8.68 19.46
CA CYS A 87 -3.80 -7.29 19.07
C CYS A 87 -4.27 -7.00 17.64
N TYR A 88 -4.04 -7.92 16.69
CA TYR A 88 -4.57 -7.79 15.34
C TYR A 88 -6.10 -7.89 15.32
N GLY A 89 -6.69 -8.83 16.10
CA GLY A 89 -8.13 -8.91 16.26
C GLY A 89 -8.75 -7.62 16.77
N LEU A 90 -8.12 -7.00 17.78
CA LEU A 90 -8.54 -5.70 18.31
C LEU A 90 -8.43 -4.60 17.25
N TYR A 91 -7.34 -4.57 16.47
CA TYR A 91 -7.18 -3.61 15.38
C TYR A 91 -8.32 -3.72 14.35
N PHE A 92 -8.65 -4.94 13.90
CA PHE A 92 -9.75 -5.16 12.96
C PHE A 92 -11.11 -4.77 13.56
N LEU A 93 -11.33 -5.08 14.83
CA LEU A 93 -12.56 -4.70 15.54
C LEU A 93 -12.72 -3.18 15.62
N VAL A 94 -11.66 -2.46 16.00
CA VAL A 94 -11.67 -0.99 16.04
C VAL A 94 -11.92 -0.39 14.66
N ALA A 95 -11.33 -0.96 13.61
CA ALA A 95 -11.56 -0.52 12.24
C ALA A 95 -13.02 -0.74 11.80
N MET A 96 -13.64 -1.86 12.16
CA MET A 96 -15.06 -2.14 11.89
C MET A 96 -15.97 -1.15 12.63
N ILE A 97 -15.71 -0.92 13.92
CA ILE A 97 -16.49 0.04 14.72
C ILE A 97 -16.37 1.45 14.14
N GLY A 98 -15.14 1.86 13.75
CA GLY A 98 -14.91 3.14 13.10
C GLY A 98 -15.68 3.30 11.79
N ALA A 99 -15.65 2.26 10.94
CA ALA A 99 -16.39 2.25 9.68
C ALA A 99 -17.91 2.29 9.89
N PHE A 100 -18.42 1.54 10.88
CA PHE A 100 -19.84 1.58 11.25
C PHE A 100 -20.24 2.97 11.72
N ARG A 101 -19.49 3.58 12.63
CA ARG A 101 -19.77 4.94 13.13
C ARG A 101 -19.75 6.00 12.03
N ALA A 102 -18.84 5.88 11.07
CA ALA A 102 -18.71 6.83 9.98
C ALA A 102 -19.84 6.72 8.92
N SER A 103 -20.33 5.50 8.67
CA SER A 103 -21.30 5.23 7.59
C SER A 103 -22.71 4.92 8.08
N ASN A 104 -22.87 4.60 9.36
CA ASN A 104 -24.07 4.04 9.98
C ASN A 104 -24.63 2.82 9.21
N ASN A 105 -23.73 2.03 8.60
CA ASN A 105 -24.08 0.89 7.76
C ASN A 105 -23.21 -0.32 8.11
N ILE A 106 -23.89 -1.43 8.52
CA ILE A 106 -23.22 -2.67 8.92
C ILE A 106 -22.49 -3.34 7.76
N ILE A 107 -22.98 -3.23 6.53
CA ILE A 107 -22.32 -3.80 5.35
C ILE A 107 -20.98 -3.11 5.12
N VAL A 108 -20.94 -1.79 5.28
CA VAL A 108 -19.67 -1.01 5.15
C VAL A 108 -18.68 -1.42 6.25
N ALA A 109 -19.16 -1.67 7.48
CA ALA A 109 -18.31 -2.15 8.57
C ALA A 109 -17.65 -3.51 8.24
N PHE A 110 -18.37 -4.44 7.60
CA PHE A 110 -17.78 -5.70 7.17
C PHE A 110 -16.90 -5.57 5.94
N LEU A 111 -17.23 -4.69 5.00
CA LEU A 111 -16.41 -4.45 3.80
C LEU A 111 -15.05 -3.82 4.11
N VAL A 112 -14.87 -3.22 5.28
CA VAL A 112 -13.56 -2.69 5.69
C VAL A 112 -12.52 -3.80 5.87
N LEU A 113 -12.93 -5.02 6.25
CA LEU A 113 -12.02 -6.14 6.46
C LEU A 113 -11.29 -6.55 5.17
N PRO A 114 -11.98 -6.90 4.06
CA PRO A 114 -11.29 -7.18 2.81
C PRO A 114 -10.53 -5.97 2.26
N ALA A 115 -11.00 -4.74 2.49
CA ALA A 115 -10.28 -3.53 2.08
C ALA A 115 -8.94 -3.39 2.82
N ILE A 116 -8.91 -3.61 4.14
CA ILE A 116 -7.68 -3.62 4.95
C ILE A 116 -6.77 -4.77 4.50
N ALA A 117 -7.31 -5.96 4.29
CA ALA A 117 -6.54 -7.11 3.83
C ALA A 117 -5.85 -6.80 2.50
N ILE A 118 -6.58 -6.29 1.50
CA ILE A 118 -6.01 -5.87 0.23
C ILE A 118 -4.93 -4.80 0.45
N GLN A 119 -5.23 -3.76 1.25
CA GLN A 119 -4.31 -2.66 1.48
C GLN A 119 -2.98 -3.11 2.08
N PHE A 120 -2.98 -3.99 3.07
CA PHE A 120 -1.75 -4.41 3.71
C PHE A 120 -1.09 -5.60 3.04
N PHE A 121 -1.83 -6.67 2.72
CA PHE A 121 -1.22 -7.85 2.12
C PHE A 121 -0.73 -7.57 0.71
N VAL A 122 -1.59 -7.01 -0.14
CA VAL A 122 -1.24 -6.81 -1.56
C VAL A 122 -0.17 -5.73 -1.71
N CYS A 123 -0.28 -4.63 -0.97
CA CYS A 123 0.74 -3.58 -0.95
C CYS A 123 2.06 -4.10 -0.35
N GLY A 124 1.99 -4.80 0.80
CA GLY A 124 3.16 -5.33 1.50
C GLY A 124 3.93 -6.37 0.68
N PHE A 125 3.24 -7.35 0.09
CA PHE A 125 3.86 -8.32 -0.81
C PHE A 125 4.37 -7.68 -2.10
N GLY A 126 3.61 -6.74 -2.69
CA GLY A 126 4.03 -6.00 -3.86
C GLY A 126 5.33 -5.22 -3.62
N PHE A 127 5.42 -4.53 -2.47
CA PHE A 127 6.60 -3.80 -2.05
C PHE A 127 7.80 -4.72 -1.80
N LEU A 128 7.61 -5.79 -1.03
CA LEU A 128 8.66 -6.77 -0.72
C LEU A 128 9.20 -7.42 -1.99
N LYS A 129 8.30 -7.94 -2.84
CA LYS A 129 8.66 -8.57 -4.12
C LYS A 129 9.42 -7.62 -5.03
N ALA A 130 8.99 -6.36 -5.13
CA ALA A 130 9.68 -5.38 -5.96
C ALA A 130 11.05 -5.01 -5.39
N THR A 131 11.17 -4.85 -4.07
CA THR A 131 12.44 -4.57 -3.41
C THR A 131 13.45 -5.70 -3.64
N LEU A 132 13.03 -6.97 -3.46
CA LEU A 132 13.88 -8.13 -3.70
C LEU A 132 14.30 -8.25 -5.17
N LYS A 133 13.36 -8.08 -6.11
CA LYS A 133 13.68 -8.13 -7.55
C LYS A 133 14.66 -7.04 -7.97
N LEU A 134 14.51 -5.82 -7.46
CA LEU A 134 15.41 -4.71 -7.76
C LEU A 134 16.80 -4.90 -7.12
N GLY A 135 16.88 -5.55 -5.96
CA GLY A 135 18.15 -5.84 -5.28
C GLY A 135 18.92 -7.02 -5.86
N LEU A 136 18.21 -8.03 -6.37
CA LEU A 136 18.82 -9.29 -6.84
C LEU A 136 19.05 -9.33 -8.36
N SER A 137 18.47 -8.41 -9.13
CA SER A 137 18.54 -8.42 -10.58
C SER A 137 19.32 -7.23 -11.13
N SER A 138 20.17 -7.48 -12.12
CA SER A 138 20.87 -6.46 -12.89
C SER A 138 20.02 -5.84 -14.01
N LYS A 139 18.78 -6.31 -14.20
CA LYS A 139 17.87 -5.79 -15.23
C LYS A 139 17.30 -4.43 -14.86
N ASN A 140 16.96 -3.62 -15.88
CA ASN A 140 16.32 -2.34 -15.68
C ASN A 140 14.86 -2.50 -15.16
N GLU A 141 14.36 -1.49 -14.46
CA GLU A 141 13.01 -1.46 -13.88
C GLU A 141 11.91 -1.69 -14.92
N THR A 142 12.07 -1.12 -16.12
CA THR A 142 11.15 -1.29 -17.26
C THR A 142 11.04 -2.74 -17.72
N GLN A 143 12.15 -3.49 -17.66
CA GLN A 143 12.17 -4.92 -18.00
C GLN A 143 11.61 -5.80 -16.87
N LEU A 144 11.82 -5.40 -15.61
CA LEU A 144 11.33 -6.13 -14.44
C LEU A 144 9.84 -5.94 -14.19
N PHE A 145 9.31 -4.78 -14.54
CA PHE A 145 7.93 -4.36 -14.27
C PHE A 145 7.27 -3.69 -15.49
N PRO A 146 7.18 -4.36 -16.65
CA PRO A 146 6.63 -3.74 -17.88
C PRO A 146 5.22 -3.20 -17.67
N ASN A 147 4.39 -3.88 -16.86
CA ASN A 147 3.00 -3.47 -16.58
C ASN A 147 2.85 -2.14 -15.80
N LEU A 148 3.95 -1.58 -15.27
CA LEU A 148 3.94 -0.27 -14.60
C LEU A 148 4.27 0.85 -15.57
N PHE A 149 5.03 0.58 -16.64
CA PHE A 149 5.53 1.58 -17.58
C PHE A 149 4.74 1.60 -18.88
N PHE A 150 4.29 0.44 -19.34
CA PHE A 150 3.55 0.32 -20.57
C PHE A 150 2.12 -0.09 -20.28
N ARG A 151 1.13 0.59 -20.88
CA ARG A 151 -0.25 0.09 -20.87
C ARG A 151 -0.25 -1.20 -21.67
N ALA A 152 -0.76 -2.28 -21.09
CA ALA A 152 -1.21 -3.42 -21.87
C ALA A 152 -2.28 -2.89 -22.85
N GLN A 153 -1.99 -2.96 -24.14
CA GLN A 153 -2.95 -2.68 -25.21
C GLN A 153 -4.06 -3.71 -25.17
#